data_70f00fbc55a649a53f5ad1f3e2d2ce6e
#
_entry.id   70f00fbc55a649a53f5ad1f3e2d2ce6e
#
_cell.length_a   1.000
_cell.length_b   1.000
_cell.length_c   1.000
_cell.angle_alpha   90.00
_cell.angle_beta   90.00
_cell.angle_gamma   90.00
#
_symmetry.space_group_name_H-M   'P 1'
#
loop_
_entity.id
_entity.type
_entity.pdbx_description
1 polymer ?
#
loop_
_entity_poly.entity_id
_entity_poly.type
_entity_poly.pdbx_seq_one_letter_code
_entity_poly.pdbx_strand_id
1 'polypeptide(L)'
;MQLNPSEISELIKSRIQGLEASADVRNQGTVISVTDGIVRIHGLSDVMQGEMLEFPGNTFGLALNLERDSVGAVILGEYEHISEGDIVKTTGRILEVPVGPELLGRVVDALGNPIDGKGPINAKMTDAVEKIAPGVIWRKSVSEPVQTGLKSIDAMVPIGRGQRELIIGDRQCGKTAVAIDTIINQKGKNLFCIYVAIGQKASSIVNVVRKLEETGALEYTIVVAASASESAAMQYLSPYAGCSMGEYFRDRGQDALIVFDDLTKQAWAYRQISLLLRRPPGREAYPGDVFYLHSRLLERAARVSEDYVEKFTNGEVKGKSGSLTALPVIETQAGDVTAFVPTNVISITDGQIFLETDLFNAGIRPAINAGVSVSRVGGAAQTKVVKKLSGGIRTDLAQYRELAAFAQFASDLDEATRKQLERGRRVTELLKQPQYQPLQVWELAVALFAANNGYLDDLEVNQVLPFEKGLREYLKSSHADMVKRIEDNKDLSKDDEGALHAALKDFKKSGAY
;
A
#
# COMPACT_ATOMS: atom_id res chain seq x y z
N MET A 1 38.00 -48.82 45.64
CA MET A 1 36.52 -48.89 45.76
C MET A 1 36.00 -49.67 44.55
N GLN A 2 35.55 -50.91 44.76
CA GLN A 2 34.88 -51.67 43.72
C GLN A 2 33.41 -51.23 43.72
N LEU A 3 32.97 -50.61 42.63
CA LEU A 3 31.56 -50.25 42.43
C LEU A 3 30.72 -51.51 42.32
N ASN A 4 29.65 -51.60 43.05
CA ASN A 4 28.73 -52.73 43.08
C ASN A 4 27.98 -52.83 41.74
N PRO A 5 27.72 -53.98 41.14
CA PRO A 5 27.01 -54.13 39.87
C PRO A 5 25.63 -53.41 39.82
N SER A 6 24.98 -53.28 40.98
CA SER A 6 23.73 -52.50 41.09
C SER A 6 23.92 -50.99 40.92
N GLU A 7 25.01 -50.41 41.46
CA GLU A 7 25.31 -49.00 41.32
C GLU A 7 25.72 -48.62 39.88
N ILE A 8 26.42 -49.55 39.21
CA ILE A 8 26.74 -49.38 37.77
C ILE A 8 25.46 -49.42 36.93
N SER A 9 24.52 -50.31 37.28
CA SER A 9 23.25 -50.41 36.58
C SER A 9 22.35 -49.18 36.78
N GLU A 10 22.36 -48.58 37.99
CA GLU A 10 21.64 -47.32 38.26
C GLU A 10 22.29 -46.13 37.59
N LEU A 11 23.61 -46.07 37.52
CA LEU A 11 24.37 -45.04 36.84
C LEU A 11 24.17 -45.09 35.32
N ILE A 12 24.07 -46.30 34.76
CA ILE A 12 23.73 -46.52 33.36
C ILE A 12 22.27 -46.16 33.07
N LYS A 13 21.34 -46.54 33.96
CA LYS A 13 19.92 -46.12 33.83
C LYS A 13 19.75 -44.60 33.90
N SER A 14 20.42 -43.93 34.84
CA SER A 14 20.36 -42.45 34.95
C SER A 14 20.99 -41.75 33.74
N ARG A 15 22.06 -42.34 33.17
CA ARG A 15 22.65 -41.84 31.92
C ARG A 15 21.78 -42.11 30.69
N ILE A 16 21.08 -43.25 30.65
CA ILE A 16 20.13 -43.56 29.58
C ILE A 16 18.90 -42.67 29.68
N GLN A 17 18.38 -42.40 30.87
CA GLN A 17 17.31 -41.41 31.07
C GLN A 17 17.78 -39.98 30.74
N GLY A 18 19.05 -39.65 31.00
CA GLY A 18 19.66 -38.40 30.53
C GLY A 18 19.89 -38.37 29.03
N LEU A 19 20.02 -39.53 28.36
CA LEU A 19 20.12 -39.64 26.91
C LEU A 19 18.76 -39.58 26.19
N GLU A 20 17.68 -40.08 26.84
CA GLU A 20 16.30 -39.86 26.35
C GLU A 20 15.93 -38.35 26.46
N ALA A 21 16.41 -37.65 27.50
CA ALA A 21 16.32 -36.19 27.56
C ALA A 21 17.16 -35.49 26.44
N SER A 22 18.24 -36.15 25.95
CA SER A 22 19.07 -35.58 24.85
C SER A 22 18.46 -35.78 23.45
N ALA A 23 17.47 -36.62 23.29
CA ALA A 23 16.71 -36.70 22.03
C ALA A 23 15.80 -35.48 21.81
N ASP A 24 15.47 -34.78 22.89
CA ASP A 24 14.69 -33.54 22.87
C ASP A 24 15.56 -32.27 22.55
N VAL A 25 16.90 -32.43 22.65
CA VAL A 25 17.86 -31.29 22.46
C VAL A 25 17.89 -30.75 21.03
N ARG A 26 17.47 -31.50 20.03
CA ARG A 26 17.37 -31.04 18.64
C ARG A 26 16.26 -30.00 18.47
N ASN A 27 15.22 -30.07 19.25
CA ASN A 27 14.03 -29.23 19.19
C ASN A 27 13.95 -28.22 20.34
N GLN A 28 14.96 -28.19 21.23
CA GLN A 28 15.06 -27.27 22.34
C GLN A 28 16.38 -26.52 22.29
N GLY A 29 16.32 -25.25 22.67
CA GLY A 29 17.49 -24.40 22.81
C GLY A 29 17.44 -23.60 24.10
N THR A 30 18.55 -22.95 24.43
CA THR A 30 18.68 -22.11 25.62
C THR A 30 18.99 -20.67 25.21
N VAL A 31 18.30 -19.72 25.78
CA VAL A 31 18.55 -18.29 25.56
C VAL A 31 19.93 -17.93 26.09
N ILE A 32 20.79 -17.38 25.23
CA ILE A 32 22.14 -16.90 25.59
C ILE A 32 22.10 -15.41 25.96
N SER A 33 21.31 -14.64 25.21
CA SER A 33 21.18 -13.18 25.44
C SER A 33 19.85 -12.65 24.92
N VAL A 34 19.33 -11.63 25.55
CA VAL A 34 18.14 -10.88 25.14
C VAL A 34 18.50 -9.39 25.06
N THR A 35 18.19 -8.75 23.93
CA THR A 35 18.42 -7.32 23.73
C THR A 35 17.32 -6.75 22.83
N ASP A 36 16.51 -5.84 23.34
CA ASP A 36 15.44 -5.16 22.58
C ASP A 36 14.52 -6.10 21.77
N GLY A 37 14.11 -7.23 22.39
CA GLY A 37 13.27 -8.23 21.74
C GLY A 37 13.97 -9.13 20.72
N ILE A 38 15.30 -9.00 20.57
CA ILE A 38 16.14 -9.92 19.80
C ILE A 38 16.80 -10.88 20.76
N VAL A 39 16.69 -12.17 20.46
CA VAL A 39 17.20 -13.27 21.29
C VAL A 39 18.22 -14.09 20.51
N ARG A 40 19.34 -14.40 21.16
CA ARG A 40 20.28 -15.42 20.69
C ARG A 40 20.07 -16.69 21.49
N ILE A 41 19.94 -17.80 20.78
CA ILE A 41 19.58 -19.10 21.35
C ILE A 41 20.65 -20.11 20.94
N HIS A 42 21.16 -20.87 21.91
CA HIS A 42 22.06 -22.00 21.66
C HIS A 42 21.24 -23.27 21.50
N GLY A 43 21.60 -24.09 20.53
CA GLY A 43 20.82 -25.30 20.19
C GLY A 43 19.88 -25.07 19.01
N LEU A 44 18.73 -25.73 18.99
CA LEU A 44 17.75 -25.67 17.90
C LEU A 44 18.33 -26.08 16.53
N SER A 45 19.04 -27.22 16.49
CA SER A 45 19.80 -27.64 15.29
C SER A 45 18.93 -27.87 14.06
N ASP A 46 17.68 -28.19 14.24
CA ASP A 46 16.73 -28.57 13.18
C ASP A 46 15.76 -27.42 12.82
N VAL A 47 15.94 -26.23 13.41
CA VAL A 47 15.07 -25.07 13.16
C VAL A 47 15.18 -24.58 11.71
N MET A 48 14.06 -24.20 11.12
CA MET A 48 13.99 -23.57 9.81
C MET A 48 13.98 -22.06 9.91
N GLN A 49 14.51 -21.37 8.90
CA GLN A 49 14.37 -19.91 8.80
C GLN A 49 12.89 -19.53 8.63
N GLY A 50 12.42 -18.58 9.44
CA GLY A 50 11.02 -18.16 9.44
C GLY A 50 10.11 -19.09 10.27
N GLU A 51 10.69 -20.06 10.99
CA GLU A 51 9.94 -20.91 11.91
C GLU A 51 9.55 -20.16 13.18
N MET A 52 8.35 -20.43 13.68
CA MET A 52 7.90 -19.94 14.99
C MET A 52 8.60 -20.73 16.10
N LEU A 53 9.07 -19.99 17.09
CA LEU A 53 9.67 -20.51 18.32
C LEU A 53 8.76 -20.20 19.49
N GLU A 54 8.62 -21.16 20.41
CA GLU A 54 7.86 -21.02 21.65
C GLU A 54 8.81 -20.71 22.81
N PHE A 55 8.56 -19.58 23.45
CA PHE A 55 9.26 -19.11 24.64
C PHE A 55 8.40 -19.31 25.90
N PRO A 56 8.98 -19.21 27.12
CA PRO A 56 8.20 -19.21 28.34
C PRO A 56 7.10 -18.15 28.35
N GLY A 57 6.01 -18.40 29.07
CA GLY A 57 4.89 -17.46 29.17
C GLY A 57 3.97 -17.41 27.95
N ASN A 58 3.98 -18.45 27.10
CA ASN A 58 3.20 -18.52 25.86
C ASN A 58 3.54 -17.37 24.88
N THR A 59 4.80 -16.98 24.88
CA THR A 59 5.35 -15.97 23.99
C THR A 59 5.97 -16.66 22.78
N PHE A 60 5.79 -16.08 21.60
CA PHE A 60 6.32 -16.62 20.36
C PHE A 60 7.40 -15.71 19.79
N GLY A 61 8.32 -16.31 19.05
CA GLY A 61 9.34 -15.61 18.30
C GLY A 61 9.51 -16.18 16.91
N LEU A 62 10.27 -15.50 16.07
CA LEU A 62 10.56 -15.89 14.70
C LEU A 62 12.07 -16.10 14.53
N ALA A 63 12.49 -17.26 14.04
CA ALA A 63 13.88 -17.55 13.69
C ALA A 63 14.29 -16.80 12.43
N LEU A 64 15.25 -15.86 12.54
CA LEU A 64 15.69 -15.01 11.43
C LEU A 64 17.12 -15.25 10.98
N ASN A 65 18.01 -15.68 11.90
CA ASN A 65 19.41 -15.87 11.61
C ASN A 65 19.83 -17.25 12.09
N LEU A 66 20.24 -18.11 11.16
CA LEU A 66 20.70 -19.46 11.46
C LEU A 66 22.21 -19.51 11.35
N GLU A 67 22.90 -19.58 12.49
CA GLU A 67 24.35 -19.75 12.58
C GLU A 67 24.67 -21.20 12.99
N ARG A 68 25.93 -21.57 12.89
CA ARG A 68 26.37 -22.94 13.19
C ARG A 68 26.03 -23.39 14.62
N ASP A 69 26.22 -22.49 15.58
CA ASP A 69 26.12 -22.81 17.01
C ASP A 69 25.03 -21.97 17.73
N SER A 70 24.32 -21.11 16.99
CA SER A 70 23.27 -20.27 17.58
C SER A 70 22.21 -19.88 16.55
N VAL A 71 21.03 -19.56 17.07
CA VAL A 71 19.91 -19.04 16.30
C VAL A 71 19.59 -17.64 16.80
N GLY A 72 19.53 -16.70 15.88
CA GLY A 72 19.02 -15.34 16.15
C GLY A 72 17.53 -15.31 15.88
N ALA A 73 16.75 -14.97 16.88
CA ALA A 73 15.31 -14.88 16.80
C ALA A 73 14.80 -13.49 17.25
N VAL A 74 13.64 -13.12 16.76
CA VAL A 74 12.94 -11.92 17.17
C VAL A 74 11.65 -12.31 17.89
N ILE A 75 11.37 -11.69 19.04
CA ILE A 75 10.16 -11.96 19.82
C ILE A 75 8.99 -11.16 19.24
N LEU A 76 7.84 -11.84 19.14
CA LEU A 76 6.59 -11.30 18.64
C LEU A 76 5.71 -10.85 19.81
N GLY A 77 5.92 -9.63 20.30
CA GLY A 77 5.18 -9.07 21.42
C GLY A 77 6.06 -8.64 22.58
N GLU A 78 5.54 -8.76 23.80
CA GLU A 78 6.26 -8.42 25.03
C GLU A 78 7.38 -9.42 25.32
N TYR A 79 8.55 -8.95 25.71
CA TYR A 79 9.75 -9.78 25.92
C TYR A 79 10.41 -9.55 27.29
N GLU A 80 9.88 -8.68 28.12
CA GLU A 80 10.51 -8.27 29.38
C GLU A 80 10.63 -9.41 30.39
N HIS A 81 9.80 -10.44 30.24
CA HIS A 81 9.79 -11.63 31.11
C HIS A 81 10.77 -12.73 30.66
N ILE A 82 11.42 -12.58 29.50
CA ILE A 82 12.34 -13.57 28.95
C ILE A 82 13.76 -13.26 29.45
N SER A 83 14.42 -14.28 29.98
CA SER A 83 15.72 -14.19 30.62
C SER A 83 16.74 -15.13 29.99
N GLU A 84 18.02 -14.84 30.22
CA GLU A 84 19.10 -15.75 29.88
C GLU A 84 18.94 -17.07 30.65
N GLY A 85 19.13 -18.19 29.95
CA GLY A 85 18.91 -19.54 30.49
C GLY A 85 17.53 -20.12 30.24
N ASP A 86 16.57 -19.34 29.75
CA ASP A 86 15.24 -19.83 29.41
C ASP A 86 15.28 -20.86 28.26
N ILE A 87 14.37 -21.81 28.32
CA ILE A 87 14.26 -22.88 27.33
C ILE A 87 13.31 -22.42 26.23
N VAL A 88 13.76 -22.54 24.99
CA VAL A 88 13.02 -22.23 23.75
C VAL A 88 12.79 -23.51 22.97
N LYS A 89 11.60 -23.69 22.40
CA LYS A 89 11.23 -24.85 21.62
C LYS A 89 10.90 -24.49 20.17
N THR A 90 11.28 -25.37 19.23
CA THR A 90 10.77 -25.28 17.87
C THR A 90 9.31 -25.71 17.82
N THR A 91 8.52 -25.08 16.97
CA THR A 91 7.11 -25.45 16.78
C THR A 91 6.88 -26.29 15.53
N GLY A 92 7.86 -26.39 14.64
CA GLY A 92 7.72 -27.00 13.31
C GLY A 92 6.75 -26.23 12.39
N ARG A 93 6.35 -25.03 12.76
CA ARG A 93 5.33 -24.22 12.05
C ARG A 93 5.93 -22.92 11.57
N ILE A 94 5.63 -22.57 10.32
CA ILE A 94 5.93 -21.26 9.76
C ILE A 94 4.87 -20.27 10.26
N LEU A 95 5.25 -19.01 10.42
CA LEU A 95 4.34 -17.96 10.87
C LEU A 95 3.17 -17.78 9.88
N GLU A 96 1.97 -17.92 10.40
CA GLU A 96 0.71 -17.73 9.67
C GLU A 96 -0.14 -16.64 10.32
N VAL A 97 -0.98 -16.00 9.52
CA VAL A 97 -1.98 -15.03 10.00
C VAL A 97 -3.37 -15.42 9.53
N PRO A 98 -4.43 -15.03 10.27
CA PRO A 98 -5.79 -15.23 9.82
C PRO A 98 -6.04 -14.45 8.53
N VAL A 99 -6.78 -15.05 7.61
CA VAL A 99 -7.19 -14.46 6.34
C VAL A 99 -8.66 -14.74 6.08
N GLY A 100 -9.31 -13.88 5.34
CA GLY A 100 -10.70 -14.10 4.96
C GLY A 100 -11.58 -12.86 5.10
N PRO A 101 -12.84 -12.95 4.66
CA PRO A 101 -13.80 -11.84 4.73
C PRO A 101 -14.17 -11.46 6.16
N GLU A 102 -13.92 -12.33 7.14
CA GLU A 102 -14.20 -12.08 8.56
C GLU A 102 -13.34 -10.94 9.14
N LEU A 103 -12.23 -10.57 8.45
CA LEU A 103 -11.37 -9.46 8.83
C LEU A 103 -11.85 -8.11 8.27
N LEU A 104 -12.79 -8.09 7.34
CA LEU A 104 -13.33 -6.83 6.81
C LEU A 104 -14.03 -6.04 7.91
N GLY A 105 -13.77 -4.73 7.95
CA GLY A 105 -14.30 -3.85 8.99
C GLY A 105 -13.55 -3.90 10.32
N ARG A 106 -12.44 -4.65 10.39
CA ARG A 106 -11.67 -4.86 11.62
C ARG A 106 -10.31 -4.17 11.56
N VAL A 107 -9.82 -3.84 12.75
CA VAL A 107 -8.45 -3.36 12.97
C VAL A 107 -7.68 -4.43 13.74
N VAL A 108 -6.59 -4.89 13.15
CA VAL A 108 -5.76 -5.98 13.66
C VAL A 108 -4.30 -5.57 13.81
N ASP A 109 -3.54 -6.28 14.63
CA ASP A 109 -2.10 -6.17 14.72
C ASP A 109 -1.39 -6.96 13.59
N ALA A 110 -0.06 -6.98 13.60
CA ALA A 110 0.75 -7.71 12.60
C ALA A 110 0.59 -9.24 12.65
N LEU A 111 -0.01 -9.79 13.69
CA LEU A 111 -0.31 -11.22 13.83
C LEU A 111 -1.78 -11.54 13.51
N GLY A 112 -2.58 -10.52 13.18
CA GLY A 112 -4.00 -10.67 12.89
C GLY A 112 -4.90 -10.70 14.13
N ASN A 113 -4.38 -10.36 15.32
CA ASN A 113 -5.19 -10.23 16.52
C ASN A 113 -5.99 -8.92 16.48
N PRO A 114 -7.29 -8.94 16.84
CA PRO A 114 -8.10 -7.74 16.84
C PRO A 114 -7.66 -6.78 17.96
N ILE A 115 -7.51 -5.50 17.60
CA ILE A 115 -7.15 -4.40 18.51
C ILE A 115 -8.22 -3.29 18.56
N ASP A 116 -9.37 -3.53 17.93
CA ASP A 116 -10.47 -2.56 17.78
C ASP A 116 -11.53 -2.65 18.89
N GLY A 117 -11.37 -3.55 19.87
CA GLY A 117 -12.32 -3.74 20.95
C GLY A 117 -13.65 -4.39 20.54
N LYS A 118 -13.79 -4.84 19.28
CA LYS A 118 -15.02 -5.46 18.75
C LYS A 118 -15.10 -6.98 18.99
N GLY A 119 -14.25 -7.51 19.88
CA GLY A 119 -14.22 -8.94 20.21
C GLY A 119 -13.39 -9.79 19.23
N PRO A 120 -13.28 -11.11 19.46
CA PRO A 120 -12.45 -12.02 18.68
C PRO A 120 -12.93 -12.15 17.23
N ILE A 121 -12.00 -12.45 16.34
CA ILE A 121 -12.28 -12.73 14.93
C ILE A 121 -12.27 -14.24 14.74
N ASN A 122 -13.39 -14.78 14.28
CA ASN A 122 -13.52 -16.23 13.98
C ASN A 122 -13.14 -16.48 12.52
N ALA A 123 -11.88 -16.20 12.16
CA ALA A 123 -11.38 -16.52 10.83
C ALA A 123 -11.35 -18.04 10.62
N LYS A 124 -11.82 -18.47 9.45
CA LYS A 124 -11.88 -19.89 9.08
C LYS A 124 -10.58 -20.41 8.50
N MET A 125 -9.72 -19.52 8.05
CA MET A 125 -8.48 -19.84 7.33
C MET A 125 -7.32 -19.02 7.86
N THR A 126 -6.15 -19.64 7.81
CA THR A 126 -4.85 -18.98 8.01
C THR A 126 -4.03 -19.09 6.73
N ASP A 127 -3.05 -18.23 6.59
CA ASP A 127 -2.12 -18.26 5.47
C ASP A 127 -0.73 -17.77 5.91
N ALA A 128 0.32 -18.31 5.27
CA ALA A 128 1.69 -17.97 5.59
C ALA A 128 1.96 -16.47 5.37
N VAL A 129 2.67 -15.87 6.32
CA VAL A 129 3.04 -14.44 6.25
C VAL A 129 4.02 -14.20 5.11
N GLU A 130 5.04 -15.06 4.98
CA GLU A 130 5.97 -15.01 3.86
C GLU A 130 5.64 -16.06 2.82
N LYS A 131 5.39 -15.61 1.59
CA LYS A 131 5.06 -16.44 0.43
C LYS A 131 5.85 -16.01 -0.80
N ILE A 132 6.02 -16.97 -1.70
CA ILE A 132 6.58 -16.71 -3.03
C ILE A 132 5.52 -16.01 -3.90
N ALA A 133 5.92 -14.95 -4.58
CA ALA A 133 5.06 -14.23 -5.52
C ALA A 133 4.61 -15.14 -6.70
N PRO A 134 3.45 -14.87 -7.31
CA PRO A 134 3.03 -15.59 -8.52
C PRO A 134 4.09 -15.51 -9.62
N GLY A 135 4.43 -16.66 -10.20
CA GLY A 135 5.40 -16.75 -11.29
C GLY A 135 4.89 -16.06 -12.58
N VAL A 136 5.81 -15.77 -13.50
CA VAL A 136 5.52 -15.02 -14.74
C VAL A 136 4.37 -15.63 -15.56
N ILE A 137 4.31 -16.96 -15.66
CA ILE A 137 3.28 -17.69 -16.44
C ILE A 137 1.86 -17.45 -15.91
N TRP A 138 1.73 -17.19 -14.62
CA TRP A 138 0.46 -17.00 -13.92
C TRP A 138 -0.03 -15.56 -13.92
N ARG A 139 0.77 -14.63 -14.43
CA ARG A 139 0.43 -13.20 -14.47
C ARG A 139 -0.34 -12.84 -15.73
N LYS A 140 -1.29 -11.95 -15.56
CA LYS A 140 -2.07 -11.34 -16.65
C LYS A 140 -1.72 -9.87 -16.76
N SER A 141 -1.74 -9.32 -17.96
CA SER A 141 -1.50 -7.89 -18.19
C SER A 141 -2.52 -7.02 -17.47
N VAL A 142 -2.05 -5.91 -16.93
CA VAL A 142 -2.90 -4.90 -16.27
C VAL A 142 -3.66 -4.11 -17.32
N SER A 143 -4.98 -4.15 -17.28
CA SER A 143 -5.86 -3.52 -18.29
C SER A 143 -7.13 -2.89 -17.72
N GLU A 144 -7.35 -3.01 -16.40
CA GLU A 144 -8.51 -2.45 -15.72
C GLU A 144 -8.08 -1.37 -14.75
N PRO A 145 -8.77 -0.20 -14.70
CA PRO A 145 -8.40 0.88 -13.82
C PRO A 145 -8.73 0.61 -12.35
N VAL A 146 -7.87 1.08 -11.46
CA VAL A 146 -8.23 1.45 -10.09
C VAL A 146 -8.58 2.93 -10.12
N GLN A 147 -9.85 3.27 -10.01
CA GLN A 147 -10.30 4.65 -10.00
C GLN A 147 -10.03 5.26 -8.63
N THR A 148 -9.07 6.17 -8.57
CA THR A 148 -8.73 6.85 -7.31
C THR A 148 -9.76 7.93 -6.93
N GLY A 149 -10.47 8.46 -7.93
CA GLY A 149 -11.36 9.59 -7.78
C GLY A 149 -10.62 10.92 -7.62
N LEU A 150 -9.31 10.92 -7.80
CA LEU A 150 -8.47 12.12 -7.80
C LEU A 150 -8.18 12.53 -9.24
N LYS A 151 -8.60 13.75 -9.61
CA LYS A 151 -8.48 14.29 -10.98
C LYS A 151 -7.07 14.18 -11.53
N SER A 152 -6.10 14.56 -10.74
CA SER A 152 -4.69 14.57 -11.13
C SER A 152 -4.12 13.17 -11.36
N ILE A 153 -4.54 12.18 -10.57
CA ILE A 153 -4.05 10.80 -10.69
C ILE A 153 -4.73 10.12 -11.87
N ASP A 154 -6.04 10.07 -11.88
CA ASP A 154 -6.80 9.32 -12.89
C ASP A 154 -6.57 9.87 -14.30
N ALA A 155 -6.34 11.19 -14.44
CA ALA A 155 -6.02 11.81 -15.72
C ALA A 155 -4.55 11.66 -16.14
N MET A 156 -3.59 11.77 -15.22
CA MET A 156 -2.18 11.90 -15.57
C MET A 156 -1.31 10.70 -15.21
N VAL A 157 -1.59 10.03 -14.09
CA VAL A 157 -0.79 8.91 -13.55
C VAL A 157 -1.72 7.76 -13.16
N PRO A 158 -2.47 7.19 -14.12
CA PRO A 158 -3.50 6.21 -13.84
C PRO A 158 -2.93 4.92 -13.26
N ILE A 159 -3.67 4.33 -12.33
CA ILE A 159 -3.33 3.10 -11.64
C ILE A 159 -4.23 1.97 -12.14
N GLY A 160 -3.64 0.83 -12.46
CA GLY A 160 -4.37 -0.36 -12.88
C GLY A 160 -4.47 -1.44 -11.81
N ARG A 161 -5.49 -2.30 -11.90
CA ARG A 161 -5.68 -3.43 -11.00
C ARG A 161 -4.55 -4.45 -11.18
N GLY A 162 -3.77 -4.65 -10.10
CA GLY A 162 -2.57 -5.48 -10.10
C GLY A 162 -1.26 -4.73 -10.33
N GLN A 163 -1.30 -3.41 -10.47
CA GLN A 163 -0.12 -2.54 -10.57
C GLN A 163 0.45 -2.21 -9.19
N ARG A 164 1.75 -1.90 -9.17
CA ARG A 164 2.46 -1.34 -8.01
C ARG A 164 2.80 0.10 -8.30
N GLU A 165 2.09 1.03 -7.70
CA GLU A 165 2.33 2.47 -7.89
C GLU A 165 2.81 3.11 -6.60
N LEU A 166 4.03 3.65 -6.63
CA LEU A 166 4.66 4.27 -5.47
C LEU A 166 4.07 5.66 -5.19
N ILE A 167 3.74 5.95 -3.95
CA ILE A 167 3.43 7.30 -3.46
C ILE A 167 4.65 7.80 -2.68
N ILE A 168 5.33 8.81 -3.20
CA ILE A 168 6.59 9.29 -2.65
C ILE A 168 6.56 10.80 -2.41
N GLY A 169 7.17 11.25 -1.32
CA GLY A 169 7.32 12.67 -0.99
C GLY A 169 7.67 12.89 0.46
N ASP A 170 7.93 14.14 0.82
CA ASP A 170 8.32 14.52 2.17
C ASP A 170 7.21 14.31 3.20
N ARG A 171 7.57 14.47 4.46
CA ARG A 171 6.61 14.36 5.56
C ARG A 171 5.52 15.42 5.44
N GLN A 172 4.26 15.04 5.69
CA GLN A 172 3.09 15.92 5.69
C GLN A 172 2.72 16.56 4.32
N CYS A 173 3.22 16.05 3.20
CA CYS A 173 2.85 16.51 1.86
C CYS A 173 1.55 15.89 1.29
N GLY A 174 0.83 15.07 2.08
CA GLY A 174 -0.47 14.51 1.70
C GLY A 174 -0.46 13.06 1.19
N LYS A 175 0.63 12.29 1.38
CA LYS A 175 0.73 10.88 0.93
C LYS A 175 -0.42 10.01 1.45
N THR A 176 -0.64 10.01 2.76
CA THR A 176 -1.73 9.26 3.41
C THR A 176 -3.10 9.71 2.89
N ALA A 177 -3.31 11.00 2.64
CA ALA A 177 -4.57 11.51 2.13
C ALA A 177 -4.91 10.93 0.74
N VAL A 178 -3.93 10.87 -0.17
CA VAL A 178 -4.08 10.24 -1.49
C VAL A 178 -4.49 8.77 -1.36
N ALA A 179 -3.84 8.03 -0.45
CA ALA A 179 -4.15 6.62 -0.21
C ALA A 179 -5.57 6.43 0.36
N ILE A 180 -5.96 7.25 1.33
CA ILE A 180 -7.30 7.17 1.95
C ILE A 180 -8.39 7.58 0.96
N ASP A 181 -8.20 8.62 0.16
CA ASP A 181 -9.14 9.01 -0.90
C ASP A 181 -9.34 7.88 -1.92
N THR A 182 -8.26 7.19 -2.28
CA THR A 182 -8.32 6.02 -3.16
C THR A 182 -9.15 4.90 -2.54
N ILE A 183 -8.99 4.61 -1.24
CA ILE A 183 -9.79 3.61 -0.52
C ILE A 183 -11.26 4.03 -0.47
N ILE A 184 -11.56 5.27 -0.09
CA ILE A 184 -12.94 5.79 -0.02
C ILE A 184 -13.66 5.65 -1.36
N ASN A 185 -12.96 5.88 -2.45
CA ASN A 185 -13.54 5.79 -3.80
C ASN A 185 -13.85 4.37 -4.27
N GLN A 186 -13.46 3.33 -3.52
CA GLN A 186 -13.74 1.94 -3.91
C GLN A 186 -15.12 1.45 -3.49
N LYS A 187 -15.92 2.27 -2.80
CA LYS A 187 -17.28 1.91 -2.38
C LYS A 187 -18.12 1.45 -3.58
N GLY A 188 -18.63 0.22 -3.51
CA GLY A 188 -19.46 -0.36 -4.58
C GLY A 188 -18.72 -0.79 -5.85
N LYS A 189 -17.38 -0.78 -5.87
CA LYS A 189 -16.56 -1.14 -7.05
C LYS A 189 -15.97 -2.55 -7.00
N ASN A 190 -16.44 -3.40 -6.08
CA ASN A 190 -15.97 -4.78 -5.89
C ASN A 190 -14.44 -4.89 -5.75
N LEU A 191 -13.88 -4.00 -4.93
CA LEU A 191 -12.46 -3.98 -4.63
C LEU A 191 -12.29 -3.89 -3.12
N PHE A 192 -11.69 -4.93 -2.53
CA PHE A 192 -11.40 -4.97 -1.10
C PHE A 192 -10.11 -4.21 -0.81
N CYS A 193 -10.05 -3.54 0.32
CA CYS A 193 -8.92 -2.72 0.67
C CYS A 193 -8.21 -3.24 1.93
N ILE A 194 -6.89 -3.13 1.93
CA ILE A 194 -6.05 -3.39 3.10
C ILE A 194 -5.21 -2.13 3.34
N TYR A 195 -5.34 -1.53 4.51
CA TYR A 195 -4.51 -0.41 4.92
C TYR A 195 -3.53 -0.87 6.01
N VAL A 196 -2.25 -0.84 5.70
CA VAL A 196 -1.19 -1.24 6.62
C VAL A 196 -0.50 0.01 7.16
N ALA A 197 -0.72 0.33 8.43
CA ALA A 197 -0.06 1.41 9.14
C ALA A 197 1.22 0.89 9.79
N ILE A 198 2.38 1.43 9.37
CA ILE A 198 3.69 0.93 9.78
C ILE A 198 4.43 2.05 10.52
N GLY A 199 4.75 1.84 11.81
CA GLY A 199 5.54 2.78 12.60
C GLY A 199 4.92 4.18 12.73
N GLN A 200 3.61 4.29 12.60
CA GLN A 200 2.87 5.54 12.75
C GLN A 200 2.49 5.80 14.21
N LYS A 201 2.25 7.06 14.53
CA LYS A 201 1.68 7.42 15.84
C LYS A 201 0.28 6.81 15.99
N ALA A 202 -0.04 6.27 17.15
CA ALA A 202 -1.36 5.70 17.44
C ALA A 202 -2.51 6.69 17.13
N SER A 203 -2.33 7.98 17.45
CA SER A 203 -3.31 9.03 17.13
C SER A 203 -3.56 9.19 15.63
N SER A 204 -2.54 9.01 14.79
CA SER A 204 -2.68 9.06 13.33
C SER A 204 -3.48 7.86 12.82
N ILE A 205 -3.20 6.67 13.35
CA ILE A 205 -3.93 5.44 12.99
C ILE A 205 -5.41 5.58 13.36
N VAL A 206 -5.71 6.06 14.58
CA VAL A 206 -7.09 6.30 15.03
C VAL A 206 -7.82 7.29 14.12
N ASN A 207 -7.15 8.36 13.67
CA ASN A 207 -7.75 9.33 12.74
C ASN A 207 -8.08 8.70 11.38
N VAL A 208 -7.21 7.83 10.86
CA VAL A 208 -7.46 7.10 9.62
C VAL A 208 -8.65 6.16 9.78
N VAL A 209 -8.67 5.34 10.83
CA VAL A 209 -9.77 4.41 11.12
C VAL A 209 -11.11 5.15 11.23
N ARG A 210 -11.14 6.26 12.00
CA ARG A 210 -12.33 7.10 12.13
C ARG A 210 -12.80 7.62 10.78
N LYS A 211 -11.88 8.10 9.94
CA LYS A 211 -12.25 8.62 8.61
C LYS A 211 -12.81 7.52 7.70
N LEU A 212 -12.25 6.32 7.73
CA LEU A 212 -12.78 5.17 6.99
C LEU A 212 -14.17 4.77 7.51
N GLU A 213 -14.40 4.84 8.81
CA GLU A 213 -15.70 4.55 9.44
C GLU A 213 -16.76 5.60 9.07
N GLU A 214 -16.45 6.90 9.20
CA GLU A 214 -17.34 8.01 8.84
C GLU A 214 -17.79 7.97 7.38
N THR A 215 -16.93 7.52 6.47
CA THR A 215 -17.23 7.41 5.03
C THR A 215 -17.88 6.07 4.64
N GLY A 216 -17.98 5.13 5.58
CA GLY A 216 -18.42 3.76 5.32
C GLY A 216 -17.41 2.91 4.57
N ALA A 217 -16.17 3.39 4.40
CA ALA A 217 -15.11 2.67 3.70
C ALA A 217 -14.51 1.54 4.55
N LEU A 218 -14.68 1.59 5.86
CA LEU A 218 -14.19 0.53 6.75
C LEU A 218 -14.88 -0.82 6.47
N GLU A 219 -16.15 -0.82 6.00
CA GLU A 219 -16.90 -2.06 5.73
C GLU A 219 -16.22 -3.02 4.76
N TYR A 220 -15.46 -2.49 3.80
CA TYR A 220 -14.69 -3.27 2.81
C TYR A 220 -13.18 -3.15 3.00
N THR A 221 -12.74 -2.66 4.15
CA THR A 221 -11.31 -2.44 4.45
C THR A 221 -10.87 -3.23 5.67
N ILE A 222 -9.69 -3.85 5.57
CA ILE A 222 -8.95 -4.41 6.71
C ILE A 222 -7.87 -3.40 7.08
N VAL A 223 -7.76 -3.05 8.35
CA VAL A 223 -6.67 -2.20 8.85
C VAL A 223 -5.69 -3.06 9.64
N VAL A 224 -4.44 -3.10 9.20
CA VAL A 224 -3.34 -3.76 9.92
C VAL A 224 -2.47 -2.67 10.54
N ALA A 225 -2.36 -2.64 11.84
CA ALA A 225 -1.65 -1.59 12.54
C ALA A 225 -0.44 -2.13 13.29
N ALA A 226 0.72 -1.51 13.07
CA ALA A 226 1.92 -1.65 13.86
C ALA A 226 2.40 -0.24 14.21
N SER A 227 2.05 0.22 15.40
CA SER A 227 2.33 1.60 15.84
C SER A 227 3.83 1.82 16.10
N ALA A 228 4.22 3.09 16.23
CA ALA A 228 5.60 3.46 16.54
C ALA A 228 6.08 3.01 17.94
N SER A 229 5.15 2.67 18.82
CA SER A 229 5.45 2.13 20.16
C SER A 229 5.62 0.61 20.19
N GLU A 230 5.26 -0.08 19.11
CA GLU A 230 5.44 -1.52 19.02
C GLU A 230 6.86 -1.90 18.63
N SER A 231 7.21 -3.17 18.87
CA SER A 231 8.54 -3.70 18.58
C SER A 231 8.89 -3.58 17.08
N ALA A 232 10.18 -3.52 16.77
CA ALA A 232 10.67 -3.54 15.41
C ALA A 232 10.17 -4.80 14.64
N ALA A 233 9.99 -5.92 15.32
CA ALA A 233 9.44 -7.14 14.75
C ALA A 233 8.03 -6.96 14.20
N MET A 234 7.14 -6.34 14.97
CA MET A 234 5.76 -6.08 14.55
C MET A 234 5.71 -5.11 13.37
N GLN A 235 6.54 -4.07 13.38
CA GLN A 235 6.65 -3.13 12.25
C GLN A 235 7.23 -3.80 10.99
N TYR A 236 8.16 -4.72 11.14
CA TYR A 236 8.73 -5.51 10.05
C TYR A 236 7.70 -6.46 9.42
N LEU A 237 6.91 -7.15 10.24
CA LEU A 237 5.97 -8.19 9.80
C LEU A 237 4.66 -7.64 9.22
N SER A 238 4.18 -6.49 9.73
CA SER A 238 2.86 -5.97 9.36
C SER A 238 2.60 -5.84 7.87
N PRO A 239 3.55 -5.41 6.99
CA PRO A 239 3.32 -5.39 5.55
C PRO A 239 3.13 -6.77 4.94
N TYR A 240 3.88 -7.75 5.39
CA TYR A 240 3.75 -9.12 4.91
C TYR A 240 2.43 -9.77 5.34
N ALA A 241 2.02 -9.55 6.59
CA ALA A 241 0.73 -9.99 7.11
C ALA A 241 -0.44 -9.38 6.32
N GLY A 242 -0.43 -8.06 6.12
CA GLY A 242 -1.42 -7.38 5.29
C GLY A 242 -1.44 -7.88 3.85
N CYS A 243 -0.26 -8.18 3.28
CA CYS A 243 -0.15 -8.75 1.94
C CYS A 243 -0.84 -10.13 1.85
N SER A 244 -0.64 -11.02 2.83
CA SER A 244 -1.32 -12.32 2.88
C SER A 244 -2.84 -12.18 2.98
N MET A 245 -3.33 -11.19 3.74
CA MET A 245 -4.76 -10.88 3.81
C MET A 245 -5.31 -10.40 2.45
N GLY A 246 -4.55 -9.60 1.70
CA GLY A 246 -4.92 -9.15 0.35
C GLY A 246 -4.86 -10.26 -0.69
N GLU A 247 -3.87 -11.14 -0.61
CA GLU A 247 -3.71 -12.30 -1.49
C GLU A 247 -4.87 -13.28 -1.39
N TYR A 248 -5.50 -13.39 -0.22
CA TYR A 248 -6.69 -14.21 -0.04
C TYR A 248 -7.77 -13.90 -1.08
N PHE A 249 -8.02 -12.60 -1.34
CA PHE A 249 -9.01 -12.17 -2.33
C PHE A 249 -8.49 -12.39 -3.75
N ARG A 250 -7.25 -11.98 -4.04
CA ARG A 250 -6.63 -12.19 -5.36
C ARG A 250 -6.67 -13.65 -5.81
N ASP A 251 -6.26 -14.55 -4.93
CA ASP A 251 -6.12 -15.98 -5.25
C ASP A 251 -7.48 -16.69 -5.42
N ARG A 252 -8.58 -15.99 -5.08
CA ARG A 252 -9.97 -16.43 -5.30
C ARG A 252 -10.70 -15.67 -6.41
N GLY A 253 -9.94 -15.01 -7.29
CA GLY A 253 -10.50 -14.31 -8.43
C GLY A 253 -11.27 -13.03 -8.06
N GLN A 254 -10.87 -12.38 -6.99
CA GLN A 254 -11.38 -11.08 -6.55
C GLN A 254 -10.27 -10.04 -6.66
N ASP A 255 -10.64 -8.77 -6.56
CA ASP A 255 -9.70 -7.66 -6.63
C ASP A 255 -9.47 -7.06 -5.25
N ALA A 256 -8.21 -6.80 -4.92
CA ALA A 256 -7.82 -6.15 -3.68
C ALA A 256 -6.82 -5.02 -3.94
N LEU A 257 -6.85 -4.03 -3.07
CA LEU A 257 -5.92 -2.90 -2.99
C LEU A 257 -5.23 -2.93 -1.64
N ILE A 258 -3.90 -2.89 -1.63
CA ILE A 258 -3.12 -2.76 -0.40
C ILE A 258 -2.32 -1.46 -0.38
N VAL A 259 -2.42 -0.74 0.71
CA VAL A 259 -1.62 0.45 1.00
C VAL A 259 -0.61 0.12 2.08
N PHE A 260 0.67 0.40 1.84
CA PHE A 260 1.73 0.26 2.84
C PHE A 260 2.19 1.65 3.30
N ASP A 261 1.71 2.12 4.43
CA ASP A 261 1.99 3.48 4.92
C ASP A 261 2.80 3.45 6.23
N ASP A 262 4.16 3.49 6.23
CA ASP A 262 5.03 3.59 5.07
C ASP A 262 6.16 2.54 5.11
N LEU A 263 6.69 2.17 3.97
CA LEU A 263 7.78 1.20 3.85
C LEU A 263 9.14 1.75 4.31
N THR A 264 9.31 3.05 4.45
CA THR A 264 10.51 3.65 5.05
C THR A 264 10.66 3.19 6.50
N LYS A 265 9.55 3.17 7.25
CA LYS A 265 9.54 2.68 8.64
C LYS A 265 9.82 1.19 8.73
N GLN A 266 9.28 0.39 7.79
CA GLN A 266 9.63 -1.02 7.70
C GLN A 266 11.14 -1.22 7.49
N ALA A 267 11.75 -0.45 6.59
CA ALA A 267 13.19 -0.51 6.37
C ALA A 267 13.99 -0.13 7.62
N TRP A 268 13.54 0.87 8.39
CA TRP A 268 14.17 1.24 9.67
C TRP A 268 14.06 0.11 10.70
N ALA A 269 12.90 -0.49 10.85
CA ALA A 269 12.72 -1.64 11.73
C ALA A 269 13.62 -2.81 11.33
N TYR A 270 13.71 -3.12 10.04
CA TYR A 270 14.57 -4.18 9.54
C TYR A 270 16.06 -3.88 9.74
N ARG A 271 16.48 -2.62 9.58
CA ARG A 271 17.84 -2.16 9.89
C ARG A 271 18.15 -2.37 11.38
N GLN A 272 17.24 -1.98 12.28
CA GLN A 272 17.40 -2.18 13.73
C GLN A 272 17.56 -3.67 14.06
N ILE A 273 16.67 -4.53 13.57
CA ILE A 273 16.75 -5.99 13.76
C ILE A 273 18.08 -6.54 13.26
N SER A 274 18.50 -6.13 12.07
CA SER A 274 19.72 -6.63 11.43
C SER A 274 20.99 -6.22 12.20
N LEU A 275 21.03 -4.99 12.72
CA LEU A 275 22.16 -4.52 13.54
C LEU A 275 22.23 -5.26 14.88
N LEU A 276 21.10 -5.51 15.53
CA LEU A 276 21.05 -6.29 16.78
C LEU A 276 21.44 -7.76 16.55
N LEU A 277 21.07 -8.32 15.41
CA LEU A 277 21.53 -9.66 14.95
C LEU A 277 23.00 -9.67 14.47
N ARG A 278 23.71 -8.53 14.56
CA ARG A 278 25.10 -8.37 14.13
C ARG A 278 25.35 -8.69 12.66
N ARG A 279 24.35 -8.51 11.80
CA ARG A 279 24.56 -8.60 10.36
C ARG A 279 25.43 -7.43 9.89
N PRO A 280 26.35 -7.63 8.94
CA PRO A 280 27.24 -6.57 8.46
C PRO A 280 26.42 -5.44 7.81
N PRO A 281 26.59 -4.18 8.25
CA PRO A 281 25.90 -3.04 7.66
C PRO A 281 26.47 -2.64 6.31
N GLY A 282 25.61 -2.23 5.38
CA GLY A 282 25.96 -1.62 4.10
C GLY A 282 25.71 -0.10 4.08
N ARG A 283 25.28 0.42 2.94
CA ARG A 283 24.98 1.84 2.76
C ARG A 283 23.89 2.30 3.76
N GLU A 284 24.09 3.44 4.40
CA GLU A 284 23.22 4.02 5.42
C GLU A 284 22.89 3.05 6.57
N ALA A 285 23.82 2.15 6.87
CA ALA A 285 23.70 1.08 7.87
C ALA A 285 22.57 0.06 7.60
N TYR A 286 21.98 0.03 6.40
CA TYR A 286 21.05 -1.01 6.01
C TYR A 286 21.78 -2.33 5.73
N PRO A 287 21.15 -3.48 6.01
CA PRO A 287 21.70 -4.78 5.61
C PRO A 287 21.71 -4.92 4.08
N GLY A 288 22.58 -5.78 3.54
CA GLY A 288 22.73 -5.97 2.10
C GLY A 288 21.49 -6.47 1.38
N ASP A 289 20.55 -7.07 2.10
CA ASP A 289 19.31 -7.64 1.59
C ASP A 289 18.07 -6.72 1.73
N VAL A 290 18.25 -5.44 2.05
CA VAL A 290 17.12 -4.49 2.18
C VAL A 290 16.36 -4.31 0.86
N PHE A 291 17.03 -4.44 -0.29
CA PHE A 291 16.33 -4.46 -1.58
C PHE A 291 15.38 -5.67 -1.65
N TYR A 292 15.83 -6.83 -1.24
CA TYR A 292 15.05 -8.06 -1.21
C TYR A 292 13.88 -7.99 -0.23
N LEU A 293 14.02 -7.25 0.87
CA LEU A 293 12.92 -6.96 1.80
C LEU A 293 11.69 -6.41 1.07
N HIS A 294 11.87 -5.36 0.27
CA HIS A 294 10.78 -4.71 -0.45
C HIS A 294 10.40 -5.43 -1.75
N SER A 295 11.37 -6.02 -2.47
CA SER A 295 11.07 -6.69 -3.73
C SER A 295 10.23 -7.95 -3.54
N ARG A 296 10.54 -8.81 -2.54
CA ARG A 296 9.74 -10.00 -2.26
C ARG A 296 8.34 -9.67 -1.75
N LEU A 297 8.14 -8.51 -1.11
CA LEU A 297 6.84 -8.02 -0.71
C LEU A 297 6.04 -7.50 -1.92
N LEU A 298 6.61 -6.58 -2.67
CA LEU A 298 5.91 -5.87 -3.75
C LEU A 298 5.67 -6.76 -4.98
N GLU A 299 6.52 -7.76 -5.25
CA GLU A 299 6.29 -8.73 -6.31
C GLU A 299 5.06 -9.63 -6.07
N ARG A 300 4.57 -9.72 -4.85
CA ARG A 300 3.32 -10.41 -4.51
C ARG A 300 2.09 -9.67 -5.04
N ALA A 301 2.18 -8.35 -5.24
CA ALA A 301 1.15 -7.57 -5.91
C ALA A 301 1.20 -7.83 -7.42
N ALA A 302 0.14 -8.41 -7.96
CA ALA A 302 0.04 -8.77 -9.37
C ALA A 302 -1.42 -8.98 -9.76
N ARG A 303 -1.69 -8.96 -11.07
CA ARG A 303 -2.90 -9.51 -11.65
C ARG A 303 -2.62 -10.95 -12.07
N VAL A 304 -3.44 -11.89 -11.61
CA VAL A 304 -3.28 -13.32 -11.90
C VAL A 304 -4.31 -13.78 -12.93
N SER A 305 -3.94 -14.82 -13.71
CA SER A 305 -4.78 -15.39 -14.74
C SER A 305 -5.92 -16.24 -14.17
N GLU A 306 -6.91 -16.53 -14.99
CA GLU A 306 -8.01 -17.44 -14.68
C GLU A 306 -7.51 -18.84 -14.33
N ASP A 307 -6.51 -19.35 -15.07
CA ASP A 307 -5.91 -20.66 -14.83
C ASP A 307 -5.20 -20.74 -13.47
N TYR A 308 -4.58 -19.65 -13.02
CA TYR A 308 -4.00 -19.55 -11.68
C TYR A 308 -5.07 -19.72 -10.62
N VAL A 309 -6.16 -18.96 -10.73
CA VAL A 309 -7.26 -18.96 -9.77
C VAL A 309 -7.94 -20.35 -9.73
N GLU A 310 -8.21 -20.94 -10.89
CA GLU A 310 -8.79 -22.30 -10.96
C GLU A 310 -7.89 -23.33 -10.29
N LYS A 311 -6.58 -23.28 -10.54
CA LYS A 311 -5.62 -24.18 -9.93
C LYS A 311 -5.53 -23.97 -8.41
N PHE A 312 -5.43 -22.71 -7.96
CA PHE A 312 -5.30 -22.36 -6.54
C PHE A 312 -6.53 -22.78 -5.73
N THR A 313 -7.72 -22.63 -6.31
CA THR A 313 -9.00 -22.99 -5.69
C THR A 313 -9.42 -24.44 -5.94
N ASN A 314 -8.55 -25.27 -6.49
CA ASN A 314 -8.85 -26.67 -6.85
C ASN A 314 -10.11 -26.81 -7.72
N GLY A 315 -10.36 -25.83 -8.62
CA GLY A 315 -11.49 -25.82 -9.53
C GLY A 315 -12.80 -25.27 -8.96
N GLU A 316 -12.81 -24.74 -7.73
CA GLU A 316 -14.00 -24.12 -7.13
C GLU A 316 -14.37 -22.82 -7.84
N VAL A 317 -13.37 -22.02 -8.26
CA VAL A 317 -13.56 -20.75 -8.98
C VAL A 317 -13.00 -20.89 -10.38
N LYS A 318 -13.86 -20.68 -11.39
CA LYS A 318 -13.51 -20.79 -12.82
C LYS A 318 -13.80 -19.50 -13.57
N GLY A 319 -12.96 -19.20 -14.56
CA GLY A 319 -13.16 -18.07 -15.48
C GLY A 319 -13.07 -16.70 -14.83
N LYS A 320 -12.42 -16.58 -13.67
CA LYS A 320 -12.20 -15.31 -12.96
C LYS A 320 -10.71 -15.07 -12.78
N SER A 321 -10.26 -13.89 -13.16
CA SER A 321 -8.94 -13.37 -12.80
C SER A 321 -9.03 -12.60 -11.49
N GLY A 322 -7.95 -12.60 -10.71
CA GLY A 322 -7.85 -11.80 -9.49
C GLY A 322 -6.71 -10.80 -9.56
N SER A 323 -6.75 -9.79 -8.72
CA SER A 323 -5.66 -8.82 -8.64
C SER A 323 -5.37 -8.35 -7.20
N LEU A 324 -4.11 -8.03 -6.95
CA LEU A 324 -3.68 -7.30 -5.77
C LEU A 324 -2.87 -6.09 -6.25
N THR A 325 -3.44 -4.91 -6.09
CA THR A 325 -2.81 -3.63 -6.42
C THR A 325 -2.09 -3.11 -5.19
N ALA A 326 -0.84 -2.66 -5.32
CA ALA A 326 -0.07 -2.13 -4.20
C ALA A 326 0.19 -0.62 -4.36
N LEU A 327 -0.07 0.12 -3.30
CA LEU A 327 0.32 1.52 -3.13
C LEU A 327 1.33 1.62 -1.98
N PRO A 328 2.61 1.31 -2.22
CA PRO A 328 3.65 1.58 -1.24
C PRO A 328 3.83 3.08 -1.07
N VAL A 329 4.00 3.51 0.17
CA VAL A 329 4.32 4.89 0.53
C VAL A 329 5.77 4.95 0.99
N ILE A 330 6.53 5.91 0.49
CA ILE A 330 7.90 6.21 0.89
C ILE A 330 7.99 7.67 1.35
N GLU A 331 8.64 7.88 2.48
CA GLU A 331 8.95 9.20 3.00
C GLU A 331 10.35 9.63 2.54
N THR A 332 10.45 10.80 1.89
CA THR A 332 11.72 11.46 1.57
C THR A 332 12.06 12.53 2.61
N GLN A 333 13.32 12.96 2.60
CA GLN A 333 13.79 14.08 3.38
C GLN A 333 14.27 15.17 2.42
N ALA A 334 13.69 16.36 2.51
CA ALA A 334 14.01 17.51 1.65
C ALA A 334 13.93 17.19 0.13
N GLY A 335 12.97 16.35 -0.25
CA GLY A 335 12.77 15.94 -1.65
C GLY A 335 13.84 15.00 -2.22
N ASP A 336 14.76 14.47 -1.40
CA ASP A 336 15.83 13.59 -1.88
C ASP A 336 15.31 12.20 -2.26
N VAL A 337 15.10 12.00 -3.54
CA VAL A 337 14.73 10.70 -4.15
C VAL A 337 15.95 9.82 -4.45
N THR A 338 17.17 10.32 -4.25
CA THR A 338 18.42 9.58 -4.52
C THR A 338 18.91 8.79 -3.32
N ALA A 339 18.27 8.94 -2.17
CA ALA A 339 18.50 8.15 -0.97
C ALA A 339 18.30 6.65 -1.23
N PHE A 340 18.84 5.80 -0.37
CA PHE A 340 18.95 4.37 -0.65
C PHE A 340 17.58 3.67 -0.76
N VAL A 341 16.69 3.88 0.20
CA VAL A 341 15.36 3.23 0.20
C VAL A 341 14.47 3.74 -0.95
N PRO A 342 14.34 5.07 -1.20
CA PRO A 342 13.58 5.58 -2.34
C PRO A 342 14.01 4.98 -3.68
N THR A 343 15.32 4.97 -3.98
CA THR A 343 15.84 4.43 -5.25
C THR A 343 15.53 2.95 -5.43
N ASN A 344 15.60 2.17 -4.36
CA ASN A 344 15.24 0.75 -4.40
C ASN A 344 13.76 0.56 -4.74
N VAL A 345 12.86 1.26 -4.06
CA VAL A 345 11.42 1.09 -4.26
C VAL A 345 10.96 1.63 -5.62
N ILE A 346 11.51 2.75 -6.11
CA ILE A 346 11.27 3.25 -7.46
C ILE A 346 11.62 2.19 -8.52
N SER A 347 12.71 1.45 -8.32
CA SER A 347 13.12 0.40 -9.28
C SER A 347 12.21 -0.83 -9.28
N ILE A 348 11.58 -1.14 -8.14
CA ILE A 348 10.69 -2.30 -7.98
C ILE A 348 9.29 -2.01 -8.52
N THR A 349 8.83 -0.77 -8.43
CA THR A 349 7.45 -0.37 -8.74
C THR A 349 7.23 -0.08 -10.22
N ASP A 350 5.97 -0.07 -10.64
CA ASP A 350 5.54 0.16 -12.02
C ASP A 350 5.25 1.65 -12.31
N GLY A 351 5.76 2.52 -11.48
CA GLY A 351 5.65 3.97 -11.56
C GLY A 351 5.62 4.62 -10.19
N GLN A 352 5.54 5.95 -10.18
CA GLN A 352 5.50 6.74 -8.95
C GLN A 352 4.63 7.99 -9.09
N ILE A 353 3.94 8.32 -8.01
CA ILE A 353 3.24 9.58 -7.76
C ILE A 353 4.11 10.40 -6.83
N PHE A 354 4.71 11.47 -7.35
CA PHE A 354 5.61 12.32 -6.59
C PHE A 354 4.86 13.53 -6.03
N LEU A 355 4.87 13.66 -4.70
CA LEU A 355 4.26 14.76 -3.96
C LEU A 355 5.34 15.74 -3.51
N GLU A 356 5.22 16.99 -3.91
CA GLU A 356 6.17 18.07 -3.62
C GLU A 356 5.68 18.98 -2.50
N THR A 357 6.58 19.30 -1.58
CA THR A 357 6.32 20.23 -0.47
C THR A 357 6.05 21.65 -0.97
N ASP A 358 6.76 22.10 -2.00
CA ASP A 358 6.59 23.45 -2.56
C ASP A 358 5.20 23.62 -3.18
N LEU A 359 4.71 22.62 -3.91
CA LEU A 359 3.33 22.63 -4.44
C LEU A 359 2.30 22.61 -3.31
N PHE A 360 2.55 21.82 -2.27
CA PHE A 360 1.67 21.75 -1.10
C PHE A 360 1.56 23.10 -0.40
N ASN A 361 2.69 23.77 -0.18
CA ASN A 361 2.76 25.09 0.46
C ASN A 361 2.17 26.19 -0.43
N ALA A 362 2.27 26.05 -1.76
CA ALA A 362 1.60 26.92 -2.72
C ALA A 362 0.07 26.70 -2.81
N GLY A 363 -0.48 25.78 -2.00
CA GLY A 363 -1.93 25.50 -1.96
C GLY A 363 -2.42 24.63 -3.11
N ILE A 364 -1.53 23.98 -3.86
CA ILE A 364 -1.88 22.99 -4.87
C ILE A 364 -2.03 21.63 -4.17
N ARG A 365 -3.27 21.17 -4.02
CA ARG A 365 -3.59 19.95 -3.29
C ARG A 365 -4.59 19.11 -4.08
N PRO A 366 -4.29 17.82 -4.36
CA PRO A 366 -3.06 17.09 -4.00
C PRO A 366 -1.80 17.70 -4.69
N ALA A 367 -0.68 17.67 -3.98
CA ALA A 367 0.58 18.33 -4.39
C ALA A 367 1.38 17.47 -5.40
N ILE A 368 0.72 16.94 -6.41
CA ILE A 368 1.29 15.99 -7.36
C ILE A 368 2.11 16.73 -8.42
N ASN A 369 3.39 16.39 -8.51
CA ASN A 369 4.23 16.85 -9.59
C ASN A 369 4.04 15.97 -10.84
N ALA A 370 3.24 16.44 -11.80
CA ALA A 370 2.95 15.72 -13.04
C ALA A 370 4.16 15.52 -13.96
N GLY A 371 5.27 16.30 -13.78
CA GLY A 371 6.47 16.19 -14.60
C GLY A 371 7.36 14.99 -14.26
N VAL A 372 7.39 14.61 -12.98
CA VAL A 372 8.22 13.49 -12.48
C VAL A 372 7.40 12.27 -12.06
N SER A 373 6.07 12.43 -12.00
CA SER A 373 5.16 11.31 -11.75
C SER A 373 4.92 10.52 -13.03
N VAL A 374 5.01 9.21 -12.94
CA VAL A 374 4.95 8.30 -14.11
C VAL A 374 4.14 7.06 -13.75
N SER A 375 3.22 6.66 -14.63
CA SER A 375 2.63 5.32 -14.64
C SER A 375 3.13 4.54 -15.84
N ARG A 376 3.78 3.39 -15.61
CA ARG A 376 4.27 2.51 -16.69
C ARG A 376 3.15 1.75 -17.40
N VAL A 377 1.97 1.63 -16.77
CA VAL A 377 0.77 1.04 -17.38
C VAL A 377 0.05 2.09 -18.24
N GLY A 378 -0.03 3.31 -17.77
CA GLY A 378 -0.56 4.44 -18.53
C GLY A 378 -2.00 4.25 -18.99
N GLY A 379 -2.29 4.60 -20.25
CA GLY A 379 -3.65 4.59 -20.80
C GLY A 379 -4.36 3.24 -20.85
N ALA A 380 -3.68 2.12 -20.60
CA ALA A 380 -4.32 0.82 -20.43
C ALA A 380 -5.09 0.72 -19.10
N ALA A 381 -4.71 1.54 -18.11
CA ALA A 381 -5.35 1.65 -16.81
C ALA A 381 -6.34 2.83 -16.72
N GLN A 382 -6.86 3.30 -17.83
CA GLN A 382 -7.87 4.37 -17.88
C GLN A 382 -9.18 3.86 -18.47
N THR A 383 -10.30 4.42 -17.97
CA THR A 383 -11.58 4.27 -18.67
C THR A 383 -11.53 4.96 -20.03
N LYS A 384 -12.37 4.55 -20.98
CA LYS A 384 -12.35 5.10 -22.34
C LYS A 384 -12.54 6.61 -22.36
N VAL A 385 -13.48 7.12 -21.57
CA VAL A 385 -13.77 8.56 -21.50
C VAL A 385 -12.58 9.35 -20.94
N VAL A 386 -11.97 8.88 -19.84
CA VAL A 386 -10.81 9.55 -19.24
C VAL A 386 -9.61 9.50 -20.20
N LYS A 387 -9.36 8.36 -20.84
CA LYS A 387 -8.28 8.23 -21.82
C LYS A 387 -8.44 9.20 -23.00
N LYS A 388 -9.67 9.38 -23.50
CA LYS A 388 -9.98 10.33 -24.59
C LYS A 388 -9.71 11.79 -24.18
N LEU A 389 -9.99 12.15 -22.93
CA LEU A 389 -9.95 13.52 -22.45
C LEU A 389 -8.64 13.92 -21.75
N SER A 390 -7.87 12.98 -21.24
CA SER A 390 -6.66 13.27 -20.45
C SER A 390 -5.46 13.75 -21.27
N GLY A 391 -5.41 13.42 -22.57
CA GLY A 391 -4.29 13.79 -23.45
C GLY A 391 -4.07 15.31 -23.54
N GLY A 392 -5.14 16.08 -23.71
CA GLY A 392 -5.09 17.55 -23.76
C GLY A 392 -4.55 18.17 -22.48
N ILE A 393 -5.05 17.73 -21.33
CA ILE A 393 -4.65 18.22 -20.00
C ILE A 393 -3.16 18.02 -19.74
N ARG A 394 -2.63 16.85 -20.10
CA ARG A 394 -1.21 16.53 -19.93
C ARG A 394 -0.33 17.43 -20.76
N THR A 395 -0.73 17.70 -22.01
CA THR A 395 -0.02 18.60 -22.92
C THR A 395 -0.04 20.05 -22.42
N ASP A 396 -1.21 20.54 -22.00
CA ASP A 396 -1.38 21.91 -21.47
C ASP A 396 -0.50 22.15 -20.23
N LEU A 397 -0.43 21.16 -19.31
CA LEU A 397 0.40 21.27 -18.12
C LEU A 397 1.90 21.19 -18.41
N ALA A 398 2.33 20.37 -19.38
CA ALA A 398 3.73 20.29 -19.78
C ALA A 398 4.18 21.64 -20.37
N GLN A 399 3.40 22.20 -21.30
CA GLN A 399 3.67 23.52 -21.90
C GLN A 399 3.66 24.63 -20.85
N TYR A 400 2.69 24.62 -19.95
CA TYR A 400 2.61 25.59 -18.86
C TYR A 400 3.88 25.61 -18.01
N ARG A 401 4.42 24.45 -17.66
CA ARG A 401 5.63 24.36 -16.84
C ARG A 401 6.86 24.93 -17.53
N GLU A 402 7.03 24.59 -18.80
CA GLU A 402 8.12 25.14 -19.62
C GLU A 402 8.02 26.66 -19.70
N LEU A 403 6.84 27.17 -20.05
CA LEU A 403 6.60 28.62 -20.20
C LEU A 403 6.66 29.35 -18.85
N ALA A 404 6.19 28.78 -17.76
CA ALA A 404 6.22 29.44 -16.45
C ALA A 404 7.65 29.66 -15.94
N ALA A 405 8.58 28.75 -16.26
CA ALA A 405 9.99 28.92 -15.96
C ALA A 405 10.60 30.10 -16.73
N PHE A 406 10.25 30.27 -18.01
CA PHE A 406 10.70 31.41 -18.84
C PHE A 406 10.02 32.72 -18.45
N ALA A 407 8.75 32.68 -18.09
CA ALA A 407 7.97 33.88 -17.75
C ALA A 407 8.51 34.67 -16.53
N GLN A 408 9.27 34.00 -15.66
CA GLN A 408 9.93 34.67 -14.54
C GLN A 408 11.05 35.63 -14.97
N PHE A 409 11.61 35.45 -16.18
CA PHE A 409 12.76 36.19 -16.68
C PHE A 409 12.43 37.11 -17.87
N ALA A 410 11.26 36.94 -18.49
CA ALA A 410 10.85 37.69 -19.67
C ALA A 410 9.95 38.89 -19.30
N SER A 411 10.38 40.08 -19.66
CA SER A 411 9.62 41.34 -19.46
C SER A 411 8.44 41.48 -20.42
N ASP A 412 8.53 40.92 -21.64
CA ASP A 412 7.49 40.95 -22.66
C ASP A 412 7.18 39.55 -23.19
N LEU A 413 5.97 39.07 -22.90
CA LEU A 413 5.43 37.84 -23.44
C LEU A 413 4.49 38.14 -24.62
N ASP A 414 4.62 37.39 -25.70
CA ASP A 414 3.67 37.46 -26.80
C ASP A 414 2.28 36.96 -26.37
N GLU A 415 1.24 37.36 -27.14
CA GLU A 415 -0.15 37.06 -26.78
C GLU A 415 -0.45 35.56 -26.72
N ALA A 416 0.18 34.76 -27.59
CA ALA A 416 0.01 33.31 -27.62
C ALA A 416 0.56 32.64 -26.36
N THR A 417 1.78 33.01 -25.96
CA THR A 417 2.43 32.53 -24.72
C THR A 417 1.63 32.95 -23.49
N ARG A 418 1.10 34.17 -23.47
CA ARG A 418 0.24 34.62 -22.36
C ARG A 418 -1.03 33.79 -22.24
N LYS A 419 -1.71 33.50 -23.35
CA LYS A 419 -2.90 32.62 -23.37
C LYS A 419 -2.60 31.20 -22.88
N GLN A 420 -1.47 30.64 -23.28
CA GLN A 420 -1.06 29.31 -22.80
C GLN A 420 -0.77 29.30 -21.29
N LEU A 421 -0.12 30.34 -20.78
CA LEU A 421 0.12 30.48 -19.34
C LEU A 421 -1.18 30.60 -18.55
N GLU A 422 -2.12 31.43 -19.01
CA GLU A 422 -3.42 31.58 -18.37
C GLU A 422 -4.24 30.31 -18.41
N ARG A 423 -4.22 29.57 -19.53
CA ARG A 423 -4.85 28.23 -19.65
C ARG A 423 -4.24 27.24 -18.68
N GLY A 424 -2.91 27.18 -18.61
CA GLY A 424 -2.21 26.30 -17.68
C GLY A 424 -2.49 26.58 -16.20
N ARG A 425 -2.64 27.88 -15.83
CA ARG A 425 -3.06 28.27 -14.48
C ARG A 425 -4.46 27.75 -14.15
N ARG A 426 -5.42 27.88 -15.09
CA ARG A 426 -6.81 27.41 -14.89
C ARG A 426 -6.86 25.88 -14.81
N VAL A 427 -6.10 25.18 -15.64
CA VAL A 427 -6.00 23.71 -15.57
C VAL A 427 -5.38 23.26 -14.24
N THR A 428 -4.34 23.95 -13.77
CA THR A 428 -3.74 23.68 -12.45
C THR A 428 -4.76 23.91 -11.32
N GLU A 429 -5.55 24.98 -11.39
CA GLU A 429 -6.61 25.24 -10.42
C GLU A 429 -7.71 24.18 -10.48
N LEU A 430 -8.13 23.77 -11.68
CA LEU A 430 -9.12 22.71 -11.88
C LEU A 430 -8.72 21.39 -11.22
N LEU A 431 -7.43 21.05 -11.24
CA LEU A 431 -6.92 19.81 -10.68
C LEU A 431 -6.84 19.80 -9.15
N LYS A 432 -7.01 20.94 -8.49
CA LYS A 432 -7.13 20.97 -7.04
C LYS A 432 -8.40 20.26 -6.59
N GLN A 433 -8.29 19.56 -5.48
CA GLN A 433 -9.39 18.75 -4.94
C GLN A 433 -9.28 18.69 -3.42
N PRO A 434 -10.37 18.91 -2.68
CA PRO A 434 -10.38 18.77 -1.23
C PRO A 434 -10.21 17.30 -0.85
N GLN A 435 -9.62 17.05 0.32
CA GLN A 435 -9.48 15.71 0.89
C GLN A 435 -10.84 15.08 1.18
N TYR A 436 -10.91 13.76 1.06
CA TYR A 436 -12.09 12.94 1.37
C TYR A 436 -13.31 13.24 0.48
N GLN A 437 -13.06 13.76 -0.71
CA GLN A 437 -14.07 14.03 -1.73
C GLN A 437 -13.65 13.47 -3.09
N PRO A 438 -13.46 12.15 -3.20
CA PRO A 438 -13.15 11.54 -4.49
C PRO A 438 -14.33 11.70 -5.46
N LEU A 439 -14.02 11.86 -6.75
CA LEU A 439 -14.99 12.06 -7.81
C LEU A 439 -15.36 10.74 -8.50
N GLN A 440 -16.60 10.68 -8.98
CA GLN A 440 -17.04 9.63 -9.90
C GLN A 440 -16.46 9.87 -11.30
N VAL A 441 -16.50 8.83 -12.15
CA VAL A 441 -15.90 8.93 -13.50
C VAL A 441 -16.57 10.00 -14.35
N TRP A 442 -17.88 10.12 -14.30
CA TRP A 442 -18.61 11.16 -15.04
C TRP A 442 -18.23 12.58 -14.59
N GLU A 443 -18.02 12.80 -13.28
CA GLU A 443 -17.61 14.10 -12.74
C GLU A 443 -16.23 14.50 -13.24
N LEU A 444 -15.30 13.57 -13.21
CA LEU A 444 -13.97 13.76 -13.78
C LEU A 444 -14.04 14.04 -15.30
N ALA A 445 -14.82 13.25 -16.02
CA ALA A 445 -14.99 13.40 -17.47
C ALA A 445 -15.52 14.80 -17.84
N VAL A 446 -16.52 15.30 -17.12
CA VAL A 446 -17.10 16.63 -17.34
C VAL A 446 -16.09 17.75 -17.06
N ALA A 447 -15.31 17.63 -15.98
CA ALA A 447 -14.26 18.60 -15.66
C ALA A 447 -13.19 18.66 -16.75
N LEU A 448 -12.68 17.51 -17.19
CA LEU A 448 -11.69 17.42 -18.27
C LEU A 448 -12.26 17.89 -19.61
N PHE A 449 -13.52 17.59 -19.91
CA PHE A 449 -14.20 18.03 -21.12
C PHE A 449 -14.34 19.55 -21.17
N ALA A 450 -14.72 20.17 -20.07
CA ALA A 450 -14.82 21.63 -19.97
C ALA A 450 -13.46 22.32 -20.22
N ALA A 451 -12.38 21.76 -19.64
CA ALA A 451 -11.03 22.28 -19.85
C ALA A 451 -10.58 22.13 -21.31
N ASN A 452 -10.73 20.94 -21.90
CA ASN A 452 -10.27 20.67 -23.25
C ASN A 452 -10.98 21.52 -24.32
N ASN A 453 -12.26 21.82 -24.11
CA ASN A 453 -13.09 22.58 -25.06
C ASN A 453 -13.12 24.10 -24.79
N GLY A 454 -12.21 24.62 -23.96
CA GLY A 454 -12.04 26.05 -23.73
C GLY A 454 -13.14 26.72 -22.90
N TYR A 455 -14.00 25.96 -22.23
CA TYR A 455 -15.07 26.52 -21.38
C TYR A 455 -14.57 27.22 -20.13
N LEU A 456 -13.27 27.06 -19.80
CA LEU A 456 -12.61 27.72 -18.67
C LEU A 456 -11.84 28.98 -19.07
N ASP A 457 -11.62 29.22 -20.38
CA ASP A 457 -10.63 30.18 -20.85
C ASP A 457 -11.03 31.64 -20.57
N ASP A 458 -12.29 31.95 -20.39
CA ASP A 458 -12.84 33.27 -20.03
C ASP A 458 -13.11 33.44 -18.52
N LEU A 459 -12.87 32.41 -17.70
CA LEU A 459 -13.06 32.47 -16.25
C LEU A 459 -11.81 33.04 -15.56
N GLU A 460 -12.03 33.78 -14.47
CA GLU A 460 -10.95 34.08 -13.53
C GLU A 460 -10.52 32.78 -12.81
N VAL A 461 -9.24 32.69 -12.41
CA VAL A 461 -8.68 31.47 -11.78
C VAL A 461 -9.49 31.05 -10.54
N ASN A 462 -9.91 32.02 -9.73
CA ASN A 462 -10.70 31.77 -8.52
C ASN A 462 -12.14 31.29 -8.80
N GLN A 463 -12.64 31.42 -10.02
CA GLN A 463 -13.96 30.97 -10.44
C GLN A 463 -13.97 29.53 -10.96
N VAL A 464 -12.81 28.95 -11.26
CA VAL A 464 -12.71 27.61 -11.89
C VAL A 464 -13.33 26.51 -11.03
N LEU A 465 -13.00 26.46 -9.74
CA LEU A 465 -13.56 25.44 -8.84
C LEU A 465 -15.05 25.67 -8.51
N PRO A 466 -15.54 26.90 -8.25
CA PRO A 466 -16.97 27.18 -8.17
C PRO A 466 -17.74 26.77 -9.43
N PHE A 467 -17.20 27.11 -10.61
CA PHE A 467 -17.78 26.69 -11.90
C PHE A 467 -17.88 25.17 -12.03
N GLU A 468 -16.80 24.43 -11.74
CA GLU A 468 -16.78 22.97 -11.78
C GLU A 468 -17.84 22.39 -10.85
N LYS A 469 -17.93 22.88 -9.62
CA LYS A 469 -18.90 22.41 -8.63
C LYS A 469 -20.33 22.68 -9.10
N GLY A 470 -20.62 23.90 -9.50
CA GLY A 470 -21.96 24.29 -10.01
C GLY A 470 -22.36 23.50 -11.26
N LEU A 471 -21.42 23.27 -12.16
CA LEU A 471 -21.64 22.45 -13.36
C LEU A 471 -22.04 21.01 -13.01
N ARG A 472 -21.37 20.38 -12.05
CA ARG A 472 -21.70 19.01 -11.60
C ARG A 472 -23.11 18.97 -10.99
N GLU A 473 -23.45 19.93 -10.16
CA GLU A 473 -24.78 20.03 -9.55
C GLU A 473 -25.87 20.26 -10.61
N TYR A 474 -25.61 21.13 -11.58
CA TYR A 474 -26.52 21.38 -12.71
C TYR A 474 -26.73 20.13 -13.56
N LEU A 475 -25.67 19.44 -13.95
CA LEU A 475 -25.79 18.22 -14.76
C LEU A 475 -26.51 17.10 -14.01
N LYS A 476 -26.25 16.95 -12.73
CA LYS A 476 -26.91 15.94 -11.89
C LYS A 476 -28.41 16.20 -11.77
N SER A 477 -28.84 17.46 -11.71
CA SER A 477 -30.26 17.83 -11.60
C SER A 477 -31.00 17.86 -12.94
N SER A 478 -30.37 18.37 -13.99
CA SER A 478 -31.03 18.67 -15.26
C SER A 478 -30.76 17.65 -16.37
N HIS A 479 -29.69 16.86 -16.25
CA HIS A 479 -29.22 15.89 -17.24
C HIS A 479 -28.87 14.52 -16.65
N ALA A 480 -29.65 14.06 -15.66
CA ALA A 480 -29.39 12.84 -14.91
C ALA A 480 -29.23 11.58 -15.78
N ASP A 481 -30.00 11.46 -16.88
CA ASP A 481 -29.90 10.31 -17.78
C ASP A 481 -28.56 10.29 -18.55
N MET A 482 -28.04 11.45 -18.97
CA MET A 482 -26.73 11.56 -19.60
C MET A 482 -25.62 11.22 -18.60
N VAL A 483 -25.69 11.77 -17.39
CA VAL A 483 -24.75 11.47 -16.30
C VAL A 483 -24.70 9.97 -16.04
N LYS A 484 -25.86 9.32 -15.94
CA LYS A 484 -25.96 7.88 -15.72
C LYS A 484 -25.34 7.08 -16.87
N ARG A 485 -25.61 7.45 -18.14
CA ARG A 485 -25.01 6.76 -19.29
C ARG A 485 -23.47 6.86 -19.29
N ILE A 486 -22.93 8.05 -19.01
CA ILE A 486 -21.46 8.25 -18.93
C ILE A 486 -20.86 7.41 -17.79
N GLU A 487 -21.53 7.40 -16.63
CA GLU A 487 -21.04 6.63 -15.48
C GLU A 487 -21.13 5.12 -15.71
N ASP A 488 -22.20 4.61 -16.29
CA ASP A 488 -22.37 3.17 -16.52
C ASP A 488 -21.44 2.65 -17.64
N ASN A 489 -21.38 3.37 -18.77
CA ASN A 489 -20.60 2.95 -19.95
C ASN A 489 -19.11 3.29 -19.84
N LYS A 490 -18.72 4.22 -18.96
CA LYS A 490 -17.35 4.76 -18.84
C LYS A 490 -16.80 5.27 -20.19
N ASP A 491 -17.69 5.74 -21.05
CA ASP A 491 -17.41 6.24 -22.39
C ASP A 491 -18.25 7.50 -22.67
N LEU A 492 -17.85 8.26 -23.69
CA LEU A 492 -18.56 9.44 -24.16
C LEU A 492 -18.95 9.25 -25.61
N SER A 493 -20.24 8.98 -25.86
CA SER A 493 -20.79 8.88 -27.20
C SER A 493 -20.80 10.23 -27.91
N LYS A 494 -20.90 10.25 -29.24
CA LYS A 494 -21.02 11.51 -30.00
C LYS A 494 -22.28 12.30 -29.63
N ASP A 495 -23.37 11.61 -29.31
CA ASP A 495 -24.63 12.22 -28.90
C ASP A 495 -24.49 12.84 -27.51
N ASP A 496 -23.86 12.15 -26.57
CA ASP A 496 -23.58 12.67 -25.24
C ASP A 496 -22.57 13.82 -25.28
N GLU A 497 -21.60 13.79 -26.20
CA GLU A 497 -20.65 14.90 -26.44
C GLU A 497 -21.39 16.15 -26.91
N GLY A 498 -22.31 16.01 -27.86
CA GLY A 498 -23.18 17.10 -28.32
C GLY A 498 -24.09 17.65 -27.22
N ALA A 499 -24.71 16.76 -26.45
CA ALA A 499 -25.56 17.14 -25.32
C ALA A 499 -24.77 17.87 -24.22
N LEU A 500 -23.54 17.42 -23.95
CA LEU A 500 -22.65 18.05 -22.98
C LEU A 500 -22.22 19.45 -23.42
N HIS A 501 -21.91 19.63 -24.71
CA HIS A 501 -21.66 20.98 -25.27
C HIS A 501 -22.86 21.91 -25.11
N ALA A 502 -24.07 21.47 -25.36
CA ALA A 502 -25.29 22.25 -25.17
C ALA A 502 -25.48 22.61 -23.69
N ALA A 503 -25.39 21.63 -22.81
CA ALA A 503 -25.55 21.83 -21.37
C ALA A 503 -24.52 22.81 -20.79
N LEU A 504 -23.25 22.73 -21.20
CA LEU A 504 -22.20 23.67 -20.80
C LEU A 504 -22.47 25.11 -21.25
N LYS A 505 -22.96 25.29 -22.49
CA LYS A 505 -23.33 26.62 -23.01
C LYS A 505 -24.51 27.21 -22.23
N ASP A 506 -25.50 26.41 -21.91
CA ASP A 506 -26.67 26.87 -21.15
C ASP A 506 -26.30 27.17 -19.70
N PHE A 507 -25.46 26.34 -19.07
CA PHE A 507 -24.96 26.60 -17.73
C PHE A 507 -24.13 27.92 -17.69
N LYS A 508 -23.26 28.18 -18.66
CA LYS A 508 -22.49 29.44 -18.74
C LYS A 508 -23.40 30.68 -18.89
N LYS A 509 -24.47 30.58 -19.68
CA LYS A 509 -25.44 31.66 -19.82
C LYS A 509 -26.18 32.00 -18.54
N SER A 510 -26.40 30.99 -17.67
CA SER A 510 -27.10 31.19 -16.39
C SER A 510 -26.30 32.01 -15.39
N GLY A 511 -24.95 32.08 -15.53
CA GLY A 511 -24.08 32.81 -14.60
C GLY A 511 -24.12 32.30 -13.16
N ALA A 512 -24.60 31.07 -12.94
CA ALA A 512 -24.83 30.48 -11.60
C ALA A 512 -23.56 29.80 -11.04
N TYR A 513 -22.41 30.52 -11.00
CA TYR A 513 -21.14 29.96 -10.50
C TYR A 513 -20.25 31.02 -9.85
#